data_74002777e9688a4bcbcb8d8776403ac5
#
_entry.id   74002777e9688a4bcbcb8d8776403ac5
#
_cell.length_a   1.000
_cell.length_b   1.000
_cell.length_c   1.000
_cell.angle_alpha   90.00
_cell.angle_beta   90.00
_cell.angle_gamma   90.00
#
_symmetry.space_group_name_H-M   'P 1'
#
loop_
_entity.id
_entity.type
_entity.pdbx_description
1 polymer ?
#
loop_
_entity_poly.entity_id
_entity_poly.type
_entity_poly.pdbx_seq_one_letter_code
_entity_poly.pdbx_strand_id
1 'polypeptide(L)'
;MRIAAKVDAVDRDYFESEIRKRLTPPDVEYIGEISDSEKSSFLSGAIALLAPIAWPEPFGLVLIEAMACGTPVIAFNRGSVPEIVEDGLTGFIVERKEEAVAATDQLSRLSRGAIRRRFEERFTARRMAREYLNVYRSLTEKRPYRQWPQRRTDDAGGDGEYRERADQSLAQANLKRDGPVAA
;
A
#
# COMPACT_ATOMS: atom_id res chain seq x y z
N MET A 1 -1.21 -1.50 -23.60
CA MET A 1 -1.18 -1.57 -22.10
C MET A 1 0.23 -1.29 -21.64
N ARG A 2 0.43 -0.54 -20.55
CA ARG A 2 1.77 -0.29 -19.97
C ARG A 2 1.83 -0.83 -18.55
N ILE A 3 2.91 -1.53 -18.23
CA ILE A 3 3.12 -2.17 -16.93
C ILE A 3 4.33 -1.49 -16.27
N ALA A 4 4.07 -0.82 -15.14
CA ALA A 4 5.11 -0.23 -14.30
C ALA A 4 5.19 -1.04 -13.02
N ALA A 5 6.27 -1.78 -12.83
CA ALA A 5 6.46 -2.63 -11.66
C ALA A 5 7.95 -2.92 -11.45
N LYS A 6 8.32 -3.16 -10.19
CA LYS A 6 9.60 -3.75 -9.83
C LYS A 6 9.55 -5.26 -10.04
N VAL A 7 10.64 -5.83 -10.52
CA VAL A 7 10.85 -7.29 -10.52
C VAL A 7 11.93 -7.59 -9.48
N ASP A 8 11.52 -8.21 -8.39
CA ASP A 8 12.46 -8.59 -7.34
C ASP A 8 13.38 -9.74 -7.81
N ALA A 9 14.54 -9.86 -7.18
CA ALA A 9 15.56 -10.84 -7.60
C ALA A 9 15.02 -12.29 -7.57
N VAL A 10 14.14 -12.60 -6.62
CA VAL A 10 13.52 -13.93 -6.49
C VAL A 10 12.53 -14.25 -7.61
N ASP A 11 11.93 -13.23 -8.23
CA ASP A 11 10.92 -13.37 -9.28
C ASP A 11 11.50 -13.24 -10.70
N ARG A 12 12.80 -13.01 -10.81
CA ARG A 12 13.45 -12.74 -12.10
C ARG A 12 13.28 -13.89 -13.09
N ASP A 13 13.49 -15.12 -12.64
CA ASP A 13 13.39 -16.31 -13.52
C ASP A 13 11.93 -16.50 -13.99
N TYR A 14 10.95 -16.27 -13.11
CA TYR A 14 9.54 -16.29 -13.48
C TYR A 14 9.22 -15.17 -14.47
N PHE A 15 9.71 -13.97 -14.24
CA PHE A 15 9.50 -12.85 -15.15
C PHE A 15 10.04 -13.16 -16.56
N GLU A 16 11.29 -13.67 -16.65
CA GLU A 16 11.92 -14.01 -17.95
C GLU A 16 11.21 -15.16 -18.65
N SER A 17 10.86 -16.22 -17.91
CA SER A 17 10.27 -17.43 -18.49
C SER A 17 8.79 -17.30 -18.82
N GLU A 18 8.01 -16.54 -18.03
CA GLU A 18 6.57 -16.48 -18.16
C GLU A 18 6.03 -15.11 -18.59
N ILE A 19 6.59 -14.03 -18.08
CA ILE A 19 6.02 -12.69 -18.32
C ILE A 19 6.60 -12.10 -19.61
N ARG A 20 7.91 -12.11 -19.78
CA ARG A 20 8.59 -11.47 -20.94
C ARG A 20 8.03 -11.91 -22.29
N LYS A 21 7.72 -13.17 -22.46
CA LYS A 21 7.16 -13.70 -23.72
C LYS A 21 5.71 -13.25 -24.00
N ARG A 22 5.04 -12.66 -23.00
CA ARG A 22 3.68 -12.09 -23.14
C ARG A 22 3.69 -10.59 -23.40
N LEU A 23 4.87 -9.98 -23.34
CA LEU A 23 5.04 -8.57 -23.68
C LEU A 23 5.11 -8.44 -25.22
N THR A 24 4.18 -7.71 -25.77
CA THR A 24 4.03 -7.53 -27.24
C THR A 24 4.00 -6.03 -27.56
N PRO A 25 5.15 -5.34 -27.52
CA PRO A 25 5.17 -3.91 -27.86
C PRO A 25 4.70 -3.65 -29.29
N PRO A 26 3.95 -2.56 -29.56
CA PRO A 26 3.58 -1.51 -28.59
C PRO A 26 2.31 -1.82 -27.77
N ASP A 27 1.65 -2.94 -27.98
CA ASP A 27 0.35 -3.24 -27.33
C ASP A 27 0.49 -3.52 -25.83
N VAL A 28 1.54 -4.27 -25.44
CA VAL A 28 1.85 -4.57 -24.04
C VAL A 28 3.33 -4.27 -23.77
N GLU A 29 3.58 -3.21 -23.03
CA GLU A 29 4.91 -2.72 -22.67
C GLU A 29 5.19 -2.87 -21.17
N TYR A 30 6.35 -3.41 -20.83
CA TYR A 30 6.91 -3.32 -19.49
C TYR A 30 7.94 -2.21 -19.45
N ILE A 31 7.73 -1.20 -18.61
CA ILE A 31 8.57 0.00 -18.51
C ILE A 31 9.47 0.05 -17.27
N GLY A 32 9.48 -1.04 -16.49
CA GLY A 32 10.25 -1.09 -15.23
C GLY A 32 9.57 -0.36 -14.09
N GLU A 33 10.35 -0.07 -13.05
CA GLU A 33 9.92 0.70 -11.90
C GLU A 33 9.90 2.20 -12.26
N ILE A 34 8.87 2.89 -11.84
CA ILE A 34 8.74 4.35 -11.99
C ILE A 34 8.90 5.03 -10.63
N SER A 35 9.49 6.21 -10.62
CA SER A 35 9.64 7.03 -9.42
C SER A 35 8.31 7.63 -8.96
N ASP A 36 8.24 8.07 -7.70
CA ASP A 36 7.05 8.76 -7.16
C ASP A 36 6.73 10.04 -7.95
N SER A 37 7.73 10.73 -8.48
CA SER A 37 7.53 11.92 -9.32
C SER A 37 6.90 11.61 -10.67
N GLU A 38 7.10 10.43 -11.24
CA GLU A 38 6.54 10.00 -12.51
C GLU A 38 5.15 9.39 -12.37
N LYS A 39 4.83 8.86 -11.19
CA LYS A 39 3.60 8.12 -10.91
C LYS A 39 2.34 8.93 -11.25
N SER A 40 2.32 10.22 -10.90
CA SER A 40 1.17 11.09 -11.16
C SER A 40 0.91 11.27 -12.66
N SER A 41 1.94 11.50 -13.47
CA SER A 41 1.81 11.64 -14.92
C SER A 41 1.44 10.30 -15.58
N PHE A 42 2.02 9.22 -15.11
CA PHE A 42 1.71 7.87 -15.59
C PHE A 42 0.24 7.50 -15.35
N LEU A 43 -0.26 7.69 -14.13
CA LEU A 43 -1.65 7.38 -13.78
C LEU A 43 -2.64 8.34 -14.43
N SER A 44 -2.37 9.65 -14.44
CA SER A 44 -3.29 10.64 -15.03
C SER A 44 -3.45 10.47 -16.55
N GLY A 45 -2.42 9.97 -17.23
CA GLY A 45 -2.44 9.67 -18.66
C GLY A 45 -3.14 8.36 -19.01
N ALA A 46 -3.41 7.50 -18.02
CA ALA A 46 -4.05 6.22 -18.26
C ALA A 46 -5.58 6.36 -18.45
N ILE A 47 -6.15 5.49 -19.30
CA ILE A 47 -7.61 5.36 -19.45
C ILE A 47 -8.19 4.73 -18.17
N ALA A 48 -7.53 3.71 -17.63
CA ALA A 48 -7.86 3.07 -16.37
C ALA A 48 -6.61 2.45 -15.74
N LEU A 49 -6.63 2.23 -14.42
CA LEU A 49 -5.74 1.33 -13.71
C LEU A 49 -6.35 -0.07 -13.71
N LEU A 50 -5.60 -1.05 -14.20
CA LEU A 50 -5.93 -2.47 -14.05
C LEU A 50 -5.21 -3.03 -12.82
N ALA A 51 -5.97 -3.54 -11.86
CA ALA A 51 -5.47 -4.12 -10.62
C ALA A 51 -6.00 -5.56 -10.43
N PRO A 52 -5.57 -6.54 -11.26
CA PRO A 52 -6.03 -7.92 -11.20
C PRO A 52 -5.32 -8.71 -10.10
N ILE A 53 -5.30 -8.16 -8.88
CA ILE A 53 -4.62 -8.74 -7.73
C ILE A 53 -5.46 -9.91 -7.20
N ALA A 54 -4.85 -11.11 -7.15
CA ALA A 54 -5.54 -12.33 -6.75
C ALA A 54 -5.49 -12.61 -5.24
N TRP A 55 -4.57 -11.98 -4.50
CA TRP A 55 -4.49 -12.09 -3.04
C TRP A 55 -5.34 -11.01 -2.34
N PRO A 56 -5.68 -11.20 -1.05
CA PRO A 56 -6.38 -10.18 -0.28
C PRO A 56 -5.45 -9.01 0.04
N GLU A 57 -5.45 -8.02 -0.84
CA GLU A 57 -4.68 -6.78 -0.69
C GLU A 57 -5.17 -6.00 0.55
N PRO A 58 -4.32 -5.71 1.54
CA PRO A 58 -4.77 -5.13 2.80
C PRO A 58 -5.25 -3.68 2.67
N PHE A 59 -4.70 -2.89 1.73
CA PHE A 59 -5.11 -1.51 1.52
C PHE A 59 -5.18 -1.10 0.05
N GLY A 60 -4.15 -1.38 -0.77
CA GLY A 60 -4.13 -1.03 -2.19
C GLY A 60 -3.87 0.47 -2.45
N LEU A 61 -2.72 0.97 -2.01
CA LEU A 61 -2.33 2.38 -2.22
C LEU A 61 -2.46 2.82 -3.68
N VAL A 62 -2.11 1.95 -4.63
CA VAL A 62 -2.19 2.28 -6.07
C VAL A 62 -3.61 2.60 -6.53
N LEU A 63 -4.63 2.02 -5.87
CA LEU A 63 -6.05 2.30 -6.19
C LEU A 63 -6.40 3.75 -5.85
N ILE A 64 -6.03 4.20 -4.64
CA ILE A 64 -6.29 5.59 -4.23
C ILE A 64 -5.37 6.58 -4.96
N GLU A 65 -4.17 6.20 -5.36
CA GLU A 65 -3.29 7.01 -6.21
C GLU A 65 -3.91 7.24 -7.59
N ALA A 66 -4.49 6.20 -8.20
CA ALA A 66 -5.25 6.33 -9.44
C ALA A 66 -6.47 7.25 -9.27
N MET A 67 -7.26 7.06 -8.21
CA MET A 67 -8.40 7.92 -7.90
C MET A 67 -7.98 9.38 -7.66
N ALA A 68 -6.80 9.62 -7.04
CA ALA A 68 -6.22 10.95 -6.88
C ALA A 68 -5.91 11.62 -8.23
N CYS A 69 -5.61 10.84 -9.26
CA CYS A 69 -5.42 11.31 -10.64
C CYS A 69 -6.74 11.38 -11.43
N GLY A 70 -7.88 11.04 -10.81
CA GLY A 70 -9.17 10.91 -11.50
C GLY A 70 -9.22 9.71 -12.45
N THR A 71 -8.34 8.72 -12.29
CA THR A 71 -8.25 7.57 -13.17
C THR A 71 -9.12 6.45 -12.64
N PRO A 72 -10.06 5.91 -13.47
CA PRO A 72 -10.89 4.78 -13.08
C PRO A 72 -10.08 3.54 -12.74
N VAL A 73 -10.59 2.71 -11.85
CA VAL A 73 -9.97 1.45 -11.45
C VAL A 73 -10.82 0.28 -11.94
N ILE A 74 -10.18 -0.75 -12.51
CA ILE A 74 -10.79 -2.08 -12.71
C ILE A 74 -10.00 -3.04 -11.85
N ALA A 75 -10.64 -3.64 -10.85
CA ALA A 75 -9.98 -4.49 -9.86
C ALA A 75 -10.79 -5.74 -9.54
N PHE A 76 -10.08 -6.83 -9.20
CA PHE A 76 -10.73 -8.01 -8.65
C PHE A 76 -11.29 -7.73 -7.25
N ASN A 77 -12.46 -8.32 -6.96
CA ASN A 77 -13.11 -8.24 -5.64
C ASN A 77 -12.31 -9.02 -4.59
N ARG A 78 -11.20 -8.46 -4.13
CA ARG A 78 -10.30 -9.08 -3.14
C ARG A 78 -9.84 -8.04 -2.11
N GLY A 79 -9.73 -8.49 -0.86
CA GLY A 79 -9.20 -7.66 0.24
C GLY A 79 -9.95 -6.33 0.39
N SER A 80 -9.21 -5.23 0.32
CA SER A 80 -9.70 -3.86 0.52
C SER A 80 -10.44 -3.27 -0.69
N VAL A 81 -10.43 -3.91 -1.84
CA VAL A 81 -11.01 -3.36 -3.08
C VAL A 81 -12.45 -2.88 -2.89
N PRO A 82 -13.40 -3.66 -2.29
CA PRO A 82 -14.78 -3.20 -2.12
C PRO A 82 -14.93 -2.06 -1.09
N GLU A 83 -13.93 -1.81 -0.26
CA GLU A 83 -13.92 -0.69 0.66
C GLU A 83 -13.42 0.61 -0.01
N ILE A 84 -12.60 0.50 -1.05
CA ILE A 84 -11.95 1.62 -1.74
C ILE A 84 -12.72 2.02 -2.99
N VAL A 85 -12.96 1.05 -3.88
CA VAL A 85 -13.60 1.26 -5.17
C VAL A 85 -15.12 1.25 -5.00
N GLU A 86 -15.78 2.26 -5.52
CA GLU A 86 -17.24 2.32 -5.62
C GLU A 86 -17.66 1.90 -7.04
N ASP A 87 -18.26 0.73 -7.11
CA ASP A 87 -18.62 0.12 -8.39
C ASP A 87 -19.55 1.02 -9.22
N GLY A 88 -19.21 1.22 -10.50
CA GLY A 88 -19.92 2.12 -11.40
C GLY A 88 -19.71 3.63 -11.14
N LEU A 89 -18.94 4.02 -10.13
CA LEU A 89 -18.63 5.42 -9.84
C LEU A 89 -17.14 5.74 -9.93
N THR A 90 -16.29 5.01 -9.19
CA THR A 90 -14.85 5.24 -9.20
C THR A 90 -14.09 4.18 -10.00
N GLY A 91 -14.77 3.12 -10.39
CA GLY A 91 -14.23 2.02 -11.16
C GLY A 91 -15.22 0.88 -11.29
N PHE A 92 -14.72 -0.30 -11.60
CA PHE A 92 -15.49 -1.54 -11.67
C PHE A 92 -14.82 -2.61 -10.81
N ILE A 93 -15.64 -3.28 -9.99
CA ILE A 93 -15.24 -4.42 -9.17
C ILE A 93 -15.67 -5.68 -9.91
N VAL A 94 -14.75 -6.57 -10.21
CA VAL A 94 -14.97 -7.75 -11.03
C VAL A 94 -14.45 -9.01 -10.36
N GLU A 95 -15.01 -10.17 -10.71
CA GLU A 95 -14.57 -11.46 -10.17
C GLU A 95 -13.60 -12.19 -11.10
N ARG A 96 -13.71 -11.94 -12.41
CA ARG A 96 -13.01 -12.68 -13.45
C ARG A 96 -12.46 -11.75 -14.53
N LYS A 97 -11.48 -12.25 -15.27
CA LYS A 97 -10.82 -11.50 -16.35
C LYS A 97 -11.78 -11.11 -17.47
N GLU A 98 -12.78 -11.96 -17.78
CA GLU A 98 -13.79 -11.70 -18.82
C GLU A 98 -14.64 -10.47 -18.45
N GLU A 99 -14.97 -10.33 -17.18
CA GLU A 99 -15.69 -9.17 -16.65
C GLU A 99 -14.81 -7.91 -16.68
N ALA A 100 -13.50 -8.06 -16.40
CA ALA A 100 -12.56 -6.95 -16.50
C ALA A 100 -12.45 -6.44 -17.95
N VAL A 101 -12.43 -7.33 -18.92
CA VAL A 101 -12.47 -6.96 -20.35
C VAL A 101 -13.76 -6.22 -20.68
N ALA A 102 -14.92 -6.73 -20.28
CA ALA A 102 -16.21 -6.08 -20.52
C ALA A 102 -16.34 -4.72 -19.83
N ALA A 103 -15.68 -4.56 -18.66
CA ALA A 103 -15.64 -3.28 -17.94
C ALA A 103 -14.89 -2.20 -18.71
N THR A 104 -13.92 -2.55 -19.55
CA THR A 104 -13.18 -1.56 -20.36
C THR A 104 -14.10 -0.78 -21.31
N ASP A 105 -15.13 -1.41 -21.86
CA ASP A 105 -16.11 -0.77 -22.75
C ASP A 105 -17.00 0.25 -22.01
N GLN A 106 -17.06 0.17 -20.70
CA GLN A 106 -17.90 1.01 -19.87
C GLN A 106 -17.15 2.21 -19.26
N LEU A 107 -15.82 2.27 -19.38
CA LEU A 107 -15.00 3.33 -18.79
C LEU A 107 -15.41 4.73 -19.20
N SER A 108 -15.92 4.90 -20.43
CA SER A 108 -16.39 6.21 -20.93
C SER A 108 -17.60 6.77 -20.14
N ARG A 109 -18.30 5.94 -19.37
CA ARG A 109 -19.43 6.37 -18.52
C ARG A 109 -18.96 7.01 -17.21
N LEU A 110 -17.70 6.80 -16.82
CA LEU A 110 -17.17 7.28 -15.56
C LEU A 110 -16.60 8.69 -15.71
N SER A 111 -16.91 9.56 -14.74
CA SER A 111 -16.40 10.93 -14.69
C SER A 111 -15.11 11.00 -13.90
N ARG A 112 -14.00 11.30 -14.54
CA ARG A 112 -12.70 11.50 -13.88
C ARG A 112 -12.76 12.56 -12.78
N GLY A 113 -13.53 13.64 -12.98
CA GLY A 113 -13.75 14.67 -11.97
C GLY A 113 -14.54 14.16 -10.77
N ALA A 114 -15.51 13.25 -10.96
CA ALA A 114 -16.23 12.61 -9.86
C ALA A 114 -15.32 11.67 -9.07
N ILE A 115 -14.49 10.87 -9.76
CA ILE A 115 -13.50 9.99 -9.14
C ILE A 115 -12.55 10.80 -8.25
N ARG A 116 -12.00 11.90 -8.77
CA ARG A 116 -11.11 12.78 -8.02
C ARG A 116 -11.80 13.35 -6.77
N ARG A 117 -13.04 13.85 -6.88
CA ARG A 117 -13.80 14.33 -5.72
C ARG A 117 -13.99 13.25 -4.65
N ARG A 118 -14.31 12.00 -5.06
CA ARG A 118 -14.44 10.89 -4.11
C ARG A 118 -13.14 10.59 -3.37
N PHE A 119 -12.01 10.67 -4.06
CA PHE A 119 -10.69 10.60 -3.39
C PHE A 119 -10.53 11.71 -2.34
N GLU A 120 -10.82 12.96 -2.71
CA GLU A 120 -10.65 14.11 -1.81
C GLU A 120 -11.56 14.01 -0.58
N GLU A 121 -12.76 13.47 -0.73
CA GLU A 121 -13.70 13.24 0.37
C GLU A 121 -13.24 12.11 1.31
N ARG A 122 -12.57 11.09 0.81
CA ARG A 122 -12.35 9.83 1.56
C ARG A 122 -10.91 9.57 1.97
N PHE A 123 -9.93 9.94 1.16
CA PHE A 123 -8.56 9.42 1.26
C PHE A 123 -7.49 10.48 1.48
N THR A 124 -7.84 11.69 1.86
CA THR A 124 -6.83 12.72 2.16
C THR A 124 -6.14 12.47 3.49
N ALA A 125 -4.83 12.81 3.55
CA ALA A 125 -4.06 12.73 4.79
C ALA A 125 -4.70 13.53 5.95
N ARG A 126 -5.35 14.67 5.64
CA ARG A 126 -6.08 15.48 6.61
C ARG A 126 -7.25 14.72 7.24
N ARG A 127 -8.01 14.00 6.43
CA ARG A 127 -9.11 13.17 6.92
C ARG A 127 -8.57 12.01 7.77
N MET A 128 -7.60 11.29 7.28
CA MET A 128 -6.93 10.22 8.01
C MET A 128 -6.48 10.70 9.40
N ALA A 129 -5.73 11.81 9.47
CA ALA A 129 -5.26 12.35 10.73
C ALA A 129 -6.41 12.70 11.70
N ARG A 130 -7.51 13.27 11.17
CA ARG A 130 -8.69 13.57 11.99
C ARG A 130 -9.35 12.31 12.55
N GLU A 131 -9.48 11.26 11.74
CA GLU A 131 -10.08 10.00 12.18
C GLU A 131 -9.20 9.30 13.23
N TYR A 132 -7.88 9.30 13.08
CA TYR A 132 -6.95 8.82 14.10
C TYR A 132 -7.10 9.60 15.41
N LEU A 133 -7.17 10.94 15.35
CA LEU A 133 -7.38 11.75 16.56
C LEU A 133 -8.71 11.42 17.25
N ASN A 134 -9.77 11.16 16.51
CA ASN A 134 -11.05 10.76 17.08
C ASN A 134 -10.97 9.40 17.78
N VAL A 135 -10.26 8.42 17.17
CA VAL A 135 -10.00 7.13 17.82
C VAL A 135 -9.21 7.31 19.10
N TYR A 136 -8.13 8.08 19.08
CA TYR A 136 -7.32 8.34 20.29
C TYR A 136 -8.14 9.00 21.40
N ARG A 137 -8.95 10.01 21.09
CA ARG A 137 -9.85 10.63 22.06
C ARG A 137 -10.82 9.62 22.66
N SER A 138 -11.46 8.81 21.83
CA SER A 138 -12.41 7.80 22.32
C SER A 138 -11.77 6.75 23.25
N LEU A 139 -10.49 6.45 23.04
CA LEU A 139 -9.74 5.53 23.89
C LEU A 139 -9.32 6.17 25.22
N THR A 140 -8.98 7.46 25.20
CA THR A 140 -8.58 8.20 26.41
C THR A 140 -9.78 8.57 27.29
N GLU A 141 -10.92 8.94 26.69
CA GLU A 141 -12.15 9.28 27.42
C GLU A 141 -12.80 8.06 28.11
N LYS A 142 -12.69 6.87 27.52
CA LYS A 142 -13.24 5.62 28.09
C LYS A 142 -12.38 4.98 29.17
N ARG A 143 -11.16 5.44 29.39
CA ARG A 143 -10.29 5.00 30.47
C ARG A 143 -9.88 6.19 31.29
N PRO A 144 -10.45 6.41 32.52
CA PRO A 144 -9.79 7.29 33.48
C PRO A 144 -8.36 6.75 33.61
N TYR A 145 -7.39 7.67 33.46
CA TYR A 145 -5.97 7.36 33.62
C TYR A 145 -5.77 6.55 34.90
N ARG A 146 -5.63 5.22 34.78
CA ARG A 146 -5.16 4.42 35.88
C ARG A 146 -3.72 4.87 36.08
N GLN A 147 -3.49 5.60 37.17
CA GLN A 147 -2.15 5.87 37.60
C GLN A 147 -1.42 4.53 37.62
N TRP A 148 -0.40 4.43 36.77
CA TRP A 148 0.51 3.27 36.78
C TRP A 148 1.02 3.14 38.22
N PRO A 149 0.91 1.99 38.89
CA PRO A 149 1.40 1.84 40.25
C PRO A 149 2.85 2.32 40.26
N GLN A 150 3.10 3.40 41.02
CA GLN A 150 4.47 3.85 41.27
C GLN A 150 5.19 2.65 41.84
N ARG A 151 6.26 2.16 41.17
CA ARG A 151 7.10 1.11 41.75
C ARG A 151 7.52 1.58 43.15
N ARG A 152 7.17 0.79 44.16
CA ARG A 152 7.71 1.02 45.48
C ARG A 152 9.22 0.95 45.37
N THR A 153 9.89 1.98 45.86
CA THR A 153 11.35 2.10 45.85
C THR A 153 12.06 1.08 46.77
N ASP A 154 11.28 0.16 47.37
CA ASP A 154 11.75 -0.80 48.37
C ASP A 154 12.21 -2.13 47.75
N ASP A 155 11.99 -2.35 46.43
CA ASP A 155 12.46 -3.53 45.67
C ASP A 155 13.80 -3.22 44.95
N ALA A 156 14.79 -2.72 45.67
CA ALA A 156 16.15 -2.52 45.15
C ALA A 156 16.95 -3.85 45.17
N GLY A 157 16.49 -4.85 44.42
CA GLY A 157 17.11 -6.17 44.42
C GLY A 157 17.13 -6.94 43.09
N GLY A 158 16.73 -6.32 41.95
CA GLY A 158 16.62 -7.08 40.71
C GLY A 158 17.08 -6.42 39.41
N ASP A 159 17.51 -5.16 39.44
CA ASP A 159 17.75 -4.40 38.21
C ASP A 159 19.15 -4.58 37.60
N GLY A 160 20.09 -5.26 38.27
CA GLY A 160 21.46 -5.52 37.77
C GLY A 160 21.51 -6.48 36.60
N GLU A 161 20.79 -7.60 36.68
CA GLU A 161 20.85 -8.67 35.68
C GLU A 161 20.17 -8.32 34.35
N TYR A 162 19.11 -7.51 34.36
CA TYR A 162 18.41 -7.11 33.14
C TYR A 162 19.18 -6.04 32.35
N ARG A 163 19.87 -5.11 33.02
CA ARG A 163 20.72 -4.11 32.36
C ARG A 163 21.94 -4.75 31.71
N GLU A 164 22.63 -5.67 32.42
CA GLU A 164 23.78 -6.37 31.86
C GLU A 164 23.45 -7.21 30.61
N ARG A 165 22.31 -7.89 30.59
CA ARG A 165 21.85 -8.64 29.39
C ARG A 165 21.46 -7.74 28.22
N ALA A 166 20.88 -6.57 28.48
CA ALA A 166 20.53 -5.61 27.43
C ALA A 166 21.79 -4.99 26.81
N ASP A 167 22.78 -4.63 27.62
CA ASP A 167 24.05 -4.07 27.14
C ASP A 167 24.88 -5.10 26.36
N GLN A 168 24.92 -6.35 26.80
CA GLN A 168 25.59 -7.44 26.09
C GLN A 168 24.93 -7.73 24.73
N SER A 169 23.59 -7.66 24.65
CA SER A 169 22.84 -7.84 23.41
C SER A 169 23.09 -6.72 22.39
N LEU A 170 23.17 -5.47 22.87
CA LEU A 170 23.49 -4.31 22.03
C LEU A 170 24.96 -4.31 21.57
N ALA A 171 25.88 -4.74 22.42
CA ALA A 171 27.30 -4.88 22.05
C ALA A 171 27.51 -5.95 20.98
N GLN A 172 26.82 -7.10 21.06
CA GLN A 172 26.88 -8.15 20.04
C GLN A 172 26.22 -7.76 18.73
N ALA A 173 25.17 -6.93 18.74
CA ALA A 173 24.53 -6.41 17.53
C ALA A 173 25.42 -5.41 16.77
N ASN A 174 26.20 -4.61 17.49
CA ASN A 174 27.13 -3.66 16.88
C ASN A 174 28.39 -4.33 16.31
N LEU A 175 28.90 -5.39 16.94
CA LEU A 175 30.05 -6.17 16.43
C LEU A 175 29.76 -6.89 15.10
N LYS A 176 28.50 -7.15 14.78
CA LYS A 176 28.11 -7.75 13.50
C LYS A 176 27.93 -6.73 12.37
N ARG A 177 27.92 -5.42 12.67
CA ARG A 177 27.82 -4.35 11.65
C ARG A 177 29.16 -3.89 11.10
N ASP A 178 30.26 -4.09 11.84
CA ASP A 178 31.60 -3.61 11.50
C ASP A 178 32.52 -4.74 10.98
N GLY A 179 31.98 -5.69 10.24
CA GLY A 179 32.78 -6.68 9.49
C GLY A 179 33.64 -6.00 8.42
N PRO A 180 34.88 -6.46 8.18
CA PRO A 180 35.82 -5.75 7.32
C PRO A 180 35.33 -5.67 5.88
N VAL A 181 35.29 -4.44 5.36
CA VAL A 181 35.15 -4.16 3.93
C VAL A 181 36.41 -4.72 3.26
N ALA A 182 36.27 -5.81 2.51
CA ALA A 182 37.34 -6.35 1.69
C ALA A 182 37.67 -5.38 0.56
N ALA A 183 38.93 -5.10 0.42
CA ALA A 183 39.54 -4.28 -0.63
C ALA A 183 39.48 -4.98 -2.01
#